data_c5e8ba1d0b037eee78c13f07673a3023
#
_entry.id   c5e8ba1d0b037eee78c13f07673a3023
#
_cell.length_a   1.000
_cell.length_b   1.000
_cell.length_c   1.000
_cell.angle_alpha   90.00
_cell.angle_beta   90.00
_cell.angle_gamma   90.00
#
_symmetry.space_group_name_H-M   'P 1'
#
loop_
_entity.id
_entity.type
_entity.pdbx_description
1 polymer ?
#
loop_
_entity_poly.entity_id
_entity_poly.type
_entity_poly.pdbx_seq_one_letter_code
_entity_poly.pdbx_strand_id
1 'polypeptide(L)'
;MDLFDYMSEKKKESEAPLASRMRPVTLEEVVGQEHIIGRDKLLYRAIKADKLSSIIFYGPPGTGKTTLAKVIANTTSAEFTQLNATTAGKKDMEEVIHGAKERLGMYGKKTILFVDEIHRFNKGQQDYLLPFVEDGTIILIGATTENPYFEVNSALISRSIIFELKSLEKEDIKKLLERAVTDKNKGLGSFDIVLDEEAKEFLADISGGDA
;
A
#
# COMPACT_ATOMS: atom_id res chain seq x y z
N MET A 1 19.15 -10.78 14.36
CA MET A 1 19.54 -9.61 13.54
C MET A 1 20.90 -9.17 14.04
N ASP A 2 21.92 -9.35 13.20
CA ASP A 2 23.31 -8.98 13.56
C ASP A 2 23.45 -7.46 13.42
N LEU A 3 24.41 -6.86 14.13
CA LEU A 3 24.74 -5.42 14.07
C LEU A 3 25.05 -4.98 12.65
N PHE A 4 25.68 -5.84 11.86
CA PHE A 4 25.98 -5.61 10.44
C PHE A 4 24.72 -5.58 9.57
N ASP A 5 23.75 -6.43 9.84
CA ASP A 5 22.43 -6.42 9.17
C ASP A 5 21.72 -5.12 9.44
N TYR A 6 21.66 -4.70 10.71
CA TYR A 6 21.04 -3.43 11.13
C TYR A 6 21.71 -2.20 10.48
N MET A 7 23.04 -2.16 10.45
CA MET A 7 23.78 -1.07 9.81
C MET A 7 23.61 -1.07 8.29
N SER A 8 23.51 -2.25 7.67
CA SER A 8 23.25 -2.40 6.23
C SER A 8 21.85 -1.93 5.85
N GLU A 9 20.82 -2.29 6.63
CA GLU A 9 19.45 -1.81 6.43
C GLU A 9 19.36 -0.29 6.58
N LYS A 10 19.95 0.25 7.63
CA LYS A 10 19.94 1.71 7.88
C LYS A 10 20.65 2.49 6.78
N LYS A 11 21.74 1.93 6.23
CA LYS A 11 22.45 2.52 5.10
C LYS A 11 21.63 2.44 3.81
N LYS A 12 20.96 1.31 3.55
CA LYS A 12 20.04 1.15 2.40
C LYS A 12 18.87 2.13 2.47
N GLU A 13 18.31 2.36 3.67
CA GLU A 13 17.25 3.35 3.86
C GLU A 13 17.72 4.77 3.58
N SER A 14 18.93 5.14 4.02
CA SER A 14 19.48 6.49 3.78
C SER A 14 19.89 6.75 2.33
N GLU A 15 20.28 5.71 1.59
CA GLU A 15 20.66 5.77 0.18
C GLU A 15 19.48 5.56 -0.78
N ALA A 16 18.29 5.22 -0.26
CA ALA A 16 17.09 5.03 -1.08
C ALA A 16 16.67 6.35 -1.77
N PRO A 17 16.05 6.30 -2.95
CA PRO A 17 15.49 7.47 -3.62
C PRO A 17 14.58 8.27 -2.69
N LEU A 18 14.55 9.59 -2.82
CA LEU A 18 13.76 10.49 -1.98
C LEU A 18 12.29 10.05 -1.88
N ALA A 19 11.66 9.75 -3.00
CA ALA A 19 10.28 9.26 -3.05
C ALA A 19 10.07 8.00 -2.19
N SER A 20 11.04 7.08 -2.14
CA SER A 20 10.96 5.89 -1.28
C SER A 20 11.09 6.22 0.20
N ARG A 21 11.99 7.13 0.56
CA ARG A 21 12.21 7.56 1.94
C ARG A 21 11.00 8.33 2.49
N MET A 22 10.37 9.14 1.63
CA MET A 22 9.23 9.98 1.99
C MET A 22 7.90 9.23 2.06
N ARG A 23 7.87 7.93 1.70
CA ARG A 23 6.64 7.13 1.78
C ARG A 23 6.03 7.18 3.18
N PRO A 24 4.71 7.42 3.29
CA PRO A 24 3.99 7.34 4.54
C PRO A 24 4.17 5.99 5.23
N VAL A 25 4.32 5.99 6.54
CA VAL A 25 4.35 4.79 7.39
C VAL A 25 3.14 4.73 8.33
N THR A 26 2.45 5.84 8.54
CA THR A 26 1.22 5.94 9.34
C THR A 26 0.07 6.52 8.52
N LEU A 27 -1.17 6.33 8.98
CA LEU A 27 -2.36 6.89 8.32
C LEU A 27 -2.36 8.41 8.29
N GLU A 28 -1.82 9.01 9.32
CA GLU A 28 -1.73 10.47 9.48
C GLU A 28 -0.74 11.12 8.51
N GLU A 29 0.21 10.32 8.01
CA GLU A 29 1.19 10.76 7.01
C GLU A 29 0.67 10.67 5.57
N VAL A 30 -0.42 9.94 5.34
CA VAL A 30 -1.00 9.82 4.00
C VAL A 30 -1.64 11.13 3.61
N VAL A 31 -1.29 11.62 2.44
CA VAL A 31 -1.84 12.85 1.86
C VAL A 31 -2.86 12.48 0.79
N GLY A 32 -3.94 13.23 0.73
CA GLY A 32 -5.07 12.94 -0.14
C GLY A 32 -5.88 11.72 0.32
N GLN A 33 -6.85 11.28 -0.50
CA GLN A 33 -7.70 10.12 -0.24
C GLN A 33 -8.62 10.26 0.98
N GLU A 34 -8.92 11.46 1.45
CA GLU A 34 -9.77 11.71 2.63
C GLU A 34 -11.15 11.07 2.52
N HIS A 35 -11.65 10.89 1.29
CA HIS A 35 -12.91 10.20 1.03
C HIS A 35 -12.90 8.71 1.42
N ILE A 36 -11.71 8.11 1.59
CA ILE A 36 -11.51 6.71 1.99
C ILE A 36 -10.98 6.62 3.42
N ILE A 37 -9.94 7.41 3.76
CA ILE A 37 -9.18 7.30 5.00
C ILE A 37 -9.47 8.42 6.01
N GLY A 38 -10.41 9.31 5.74
CA GLY A 38 -10.88 10.29 6.74
C GLY A 38 -11.32 9.59 8.04
N ARG A 39 -11.15 10.26 9.19
CA ARG A 39 -11.41 9.67 10.53
C ARG A 39 -12.81 9.09 10.71
N ASP A 40 -13.79 9.63 9.99
CA ASP A 40 -15.20 9.20 9.95
C ASP A 40 -15.45 8.03 8.98
N LYS A 41 -14.47 7.67 8.14
CA LYS A 41 -14.67 6.69 7.07
C LYS A 41 -14.53 5.25 7.58
N LEU A 42 -15.19 4.35 6.83
CA LEU A 42 -15.25 2.93 7.15
C LEU A 42 -13.84 2.32 7.27
N LEU A 43 -12.97 2.59 6.28
CA LEU A 43 -11.63 2.00 6.23
C LEU A 43 -10.79 2.44 7.43
N TYR A 44 -10.78 3.74 7.76
CA TYR A 44 -10.06 4.24 8.93
C TYR A 44 -10.47 3.53 10.23
N ARG A 45 -11.80 3.42 10.44
CA ARG A 45 -12.33 2.75 11.64
C ARG A 45 -11.98 1.26 11.69
N ALA A 46 -12.06 0.57 10.53
CA ALA A 46 -11.70 -0.84 10.43
C ALA A 46 -10.21 -1.08 10.75
N ILE A 47 -9.32 -0.21 10.26
CA ILE A 47 -7.89 -0.27 10.54
C ILE A 47 -7.62 -0.04 12.04
N LYS A 48 -8.18 1.01 12.62
CA LYS A 48 -7.98 1.32 14.06
C LYS A 48 -8.57 0.26 14.99
N ALA A 49 -9.60 -0.46 14.56
CA ALA A 49 -10.19 -1.56 15.32
C ALA A 49 -9.51 -2.92 15.07
N ASP A 50 -8.50 -3.00 14.21
CA ASP A 50 -7.86 -4.24 13.74
C ASP A 50 -8.87 -5.29 13.21
N LYS A 51 -9.94 -4.80 12.52
CA LYS A 51 -11.03 -5.60 11.95
C LYS A 51 -11.14 -5.36 10.45
N LEU A 52 -10.09 -5.72 9.74
CA LEU A 52 -10.05 -5.60 8.29
C LEU A 52 -10.80 -6.74 7.61
N SER A 53 -11.59 -6.40 6.60
CA SER A 53 -12.03 -7.30 5.54
C SER A 53 -11.08 -7.20 4.35
N SER A 54 -11.20 -8.11 3.39
CA SER A 54 -10.46 -7.99 2.13
C SER A 54 -10.87 -6.74 1.36
N ILE A 55 -9.93 -6.16 0.64
CA ILE A 55 -10.04 -4.85 0.00
C ILE A 55 -9.52 -4.95 -1.43
N ILE A 56 -10.14 -4.21 -2.33
CA ILE A 56 -9.57 -3.95 -3.66
C ILE A 56 -9.45 -2.44 -3.84
N PHE A 57 -8.21 -1.99 -4.02
CA PHE A 57 -7.90 -0.62 -4.42
C PHE A 57 -7.81 -0.53 -5.94
N TYR A 58 -8.54 0.39 -6.53
CA TYR A 58 -8.40 0.70 -7.95
C TYR A 58 -8.25 2.19 -8.18
N GLY A 59 -7.66 2.56 -9.31
CA GLY A 59 -7.45 3.96 -9.68
C GLY A 59 -6.14 4.15 -10.44
N PRO A 60 -5.86 5.36 -10.93
CA PRO A 60 -4.69 5.67 -11.73
C PRO A 60 -3.37 5.25 -11.08
N PRO A 61 -2.28 5.06 -11.84
CA PRO A 61 -0.96 4.89 -11.26
C PRO A 61 -0.58 6.10 -10.39
N GLY A 62 0.36 5.94 -9.47
CA GLY A 62 0.83 7.02 -8.59
C GLY A 62 -0.11 7.46 -7.47
N THR A 63 -1.33 6.94 -7.37
CA THR A 63 -2.33 7.32 -6.35
C THR A 63 -2.08 6.77 -4.96
N GLY A 64 -0.98 6.02 -4.76
CA GLY A 64 -0.59 5.51 -3.44
C GLY A 64 -1.18 4.16 -3.03
N LYS A 65 -1.72 3.33 -3.95
CA LYS A 65 -2.31 2.01 -3.65
C LYS A 65 -1.38 1.12 -2.81
N THR A 66 -0.15 0.92 -3.27
CA THR A 66 0.87 0.12 -2.56
C THR A 66 1.28 0.75 -1.23
N THR A 67 1.39 2.07 -1.20
CA THR A 67 1.71 2.83 0.01
C THR A 67 0.63 2.66 1.06
N LEU A 68 -0.64 2.83 0.69
CA LEU A 68 -1.77 2.68 1.60
C LEU A 68 -1.87 1.25 2.15
N ALA A 69 -1.63 0.22 1.32
CA ALA A 69 -1.61 -1.17 1.78
C ALA A 69 -0.53 -1.41 2.84
N LYS A 70 0.68 -0.83 2.68
CA LYS A 70 1.76 -0.91 3.67
C LYS A 70 1.42 -0.17 4.96
N VAL A 71 0.83 1.03 4.87
CA VAL A 71 0.37 1.81 6.03
C VAL A 71 -0.69 1.04 6.82
N ILE A 72 -1.63 0.37 6.14
CA ILE A 72 -2.62 -0.50 6.76
C ILE A 72 -1.93 -1.63 7.52
N ALA A 73 -0.99 -2.31 6.89
CA ALA A 73 -0.26 -3.41 7.53
C ALA A 73 0.55 -2.95 8.75
N ASN A 74 1.21 -1.80 8.65
CA ASN A 74 1.97 -1.22 9.77
C ASN A 74 1.07 -0.79 10.96
N THR A 75 -0.20 -0.48 10.69
CA THR A 75 -1.15 -0.03 11.72
C THR A 75 -1.89 -1.20 12.37
N THR A 76 -1.86 -2.37 11.75
CA THR A 76 -2.54 -3.60 12.22
C THR A 76 -1.54 -4.60 12.78
N SER A 77 -2.03 -5.62 13.48
CA SER A 77 -1.20 -6.71 14.00
C SER A 77 -0.83 -7.77 12.96
N ALA A 78 -1.32 -7.63 11.73
CA ALA A 78 -1.13 -8.61 10.66
C ALA A 78 0.30 -8.59 10.06
N GLU A 79 0.73 -9.74 9.57
CA GLU A 79 1.96 -9.84 8.76
C GLU A 79 1.70 -9.39 7.34
N PHE A 80 2.62 -8.62 6.75
CA PHE A 80 2.50 -8.13 5.38
C PHE A 80 3.31 -8.98 4.42
N THR A 81 2.65 -9.52 3.40
CA THR A 81 3.32 -10.23 2.30
C THR A 81 2.84 -9.65 0.98
N GLN A 82 3.75 -9.43 0.05
CA GLN A 82 3.45 -8.83 -1.25
C GLN A 82 3.74 -9.79 -2.39
N LEU A 83 2.81 -9.89 -3.33
CA LEU A 83 2.99 -10.52 -4.64
C LEU A 83 2.74 -9.48 -5.74
N ASN A 84 3.48 -9.61 -6.84
CA ASN A 84 3.17 -8.87 -8.06
C ASN A 84 2.60 -9.86 -9.07
N ALA A 85 1.35 -9.65 -9.49
CA ALA A 85 0.64 -10.58 -10.37
C ALA A 85 1.24 -10.68 -11.79
N THR A 86 2.11 -9.74 -12.18
CA THR A 86 2.81 -9.80 -13.47
C THR A 86 3.95 -10.83 -13.46
N THR A 87 4.51 -11.16 -12.30
CA THR A 87 5.68 -12.03 -12.15
C THR A 87 5.40 -13.28 -11.32
N ALA A 88 4.43 -13.21 -10.40
CA ALA A 88 4.14 -14.30 -9.49
C ALA A 88 3.41 -15.45 -10.17
N GLY A 89 3.91 -16.66 -9.96
CA GLY A 89 3.30 -17.90 -10.40
C GLY A 89 2.56 -18.62 -9.28
N LYS A 90 2.01 -19.81 -9.63
CA LYS A 90 1.29 -20.66 -8.67
C LYS A 90 2.13 -21.03 -7.45
N LYS A 91 3.42 -21.30 -7.66
CA LYS A 91 4.34 -21.69 -6.59
C LYS A 91 4.52 -20.59 -5.56
N ASP A 92 4.67 -19.34 -6.01
CA ASP A 92 4.81 -18.19 -5.11
C ASP A 92 3.54 -18.01 -4.25
N MET A 93 2.37 -18.22 -4.85
CA MET A 93 1.09 -18.17 -4.13
C MET A 93 0.98 -19.27 -3.08
N GLU A 94 1.37 -20.51 -3.43
CA GLU A 94 1.38 -21.65 -2.51
C GLU A 94 2.29 -21.41 -1.31
N GLU A 95 3.48 -20.84 -1.54
CA GLU A 95 4.46 -20.52 -0.50
C GLU A 95 3.93 -19.46 0.48
N VAL A 96 3.31 -18.40 -0.05
CA VAL A 96 2.68 -17.36 0.77
C VAL A 96 1.53 -17.93 1.61
N ILE A 97 0.65 -18.73 1.01
CA ILE A 97 -0.48 -19.35 1.72
C ILE A 97 0.00 -20.33 2.79
N HIS A 98 1.04 -21.12 2.50
CA HIS A 98 1.62 -22.01 3.50
C HIS A 98 2.13 -21.24 4.70
N GLY A 99 2.94 -20.20 4.50
CA GLY A 99 3.42 -19.34 5.58
C GLY A 99 2.31 -18.61 6.33
N ALA A 100 1.22 -18.23 5.66
CA ALA A 100 0.05 -17.61 6.30
C ALA A 100 -0.66 -18.60 7.24
N LYS A 101 -0.85 -19.87 6.82
CA LYS A 101 -1.43 -20.92 7.65
C LYS A 101 -0.59 -21.24 8.88
N GLU A 102 0.73 -21.33 8.71
CA GLU A 102 1.65 -21.57 9.83
C GLU A 102 1.56 -20.42 10.86
N ARG A 103 1.62 -19.16 10.40
CA ARG A 103 1.52 -18.00 11.29
C ARG A 103 0.19 -17.94 12.02
N LEU A 104 -0.90 -18.22 11.31
CA LEU A 104 -2.24 -18.27 11.93
C LEU A 104 -2.34 -19.40 12.96
N GLY A 105 -1.86 -20.59 12.62
CA GLY A 105 -1.93 -21.77 13.51
C GLY A 105 -1.02 -21.67 14.74
N MET A 106 0.22 -21.15 14.58
CA MET A 106 1.19 -21.11 15.67
C MET A 106 1.05 -19.87 16.56
N TYR A 107 0.67 -18.74 15.97
CA TYR A 107 0.73 -17.43 16.64
C TYR A 107 -0.62 -16.70 16.67
N GLY A 108 -1.65 -17.24 16.03
CA GLY A 108 -2.93 -16.53 15.84
C GLY A 108 -2.79 -15.25 14.99
N LYS A 109 -1.66 -15.07 14.30
CA LYS A 109 -1.34 -13.85 13.55
C LYS A 109 -1.87 -13.96 12.12
N LYS A 110 -2.72 -13.03 11.72
CA LYS A 110 -3.26 -12.94 10.36
C LYS A 110 -2.19 -12.45 9.38
N THR A 111 -2.37 -12.77 8.11
CA THR A 111 -1.52 -12.29 7.03
C THR A 111 -2.33 -11.39 6.09
N ILE A 112 -1.85 -10.16 5.86
CA ILE A 112 -2.29 -9.32 4.76
C ILE A 112 -1.49 -9.74 3.53
N LEU A 113 -2.18 -10.29 2.53
CA LEU A 113 -1.61 -10.55 1.22
C LEU A 113 -1.94 -9.38 0.30
N PHE A 114 -0.94 -8.56 0.00
CA PHE A 114 -1.04 -7.52 -1.01
C PHE A 114 -0.71 -8.10 -2.38
N VAL A 115 -1.64 -7.99 -3.32
CA VAL A 115 -1.45 -8.40 -4.72
C VAL A 115 -1.48 -7.17 -5.61
N ASP A 116 -0.31 -6.79 -6.11
CA ASP A 116 -0.17 -5.69 -7.07
C ASP A 116 -0.58 -6.16 -8.46
N GLU A 117 -1.31 -5.30 -9.20
CA GLU A 117 -1.87 -5.59 -10.52
C GLU A 117 -2.71 -6.89 -10.56
N ILE A 118 -3.60 -7.06 -9.57
CA ILE A 118 -4.40 -8.29 -9.38
C ILE A 118 -5.14 -8.74 -10.64
N HIS A 119 -5.49 -7.82 -11.55
CA HIS A 119 -6.12 -8.13 -12.83
C HIS A 119 -5.22 -8.94 -13.77
N ARG A 120 -3.90 -9.02 -13.53
CA ARG A 120 -2.97 -9.86 -14.28
C ARG A 120 -3.01 -11.33 -13.88
N PHE A 121 -3.53 -11.64 -12.72
CA PHE A 121 -3.81 -13.03 -12.38
C PHE A 121 -4.94 -13.58 -13.25
N ASN A 122 -4.72 -14.76 -13.81
CA ASN A 122 -5.80 -15.46 -14.52
C ASN A 122 -6.89 -15.95 -13.54
N LYS A 123 -8.04 -16.37 -14.08
CA LYS A 123 -9.19 -16.81 -13.27
C LYS A 123 -8.81 -17.91 -12.28
N GLY A 124 -8.02 -18.91 -12.69
CA GLY A 124 -7.60 -19.99 -11.82
C GLY A 124 -6.71 -19.54 -10.66
N GLN A 125 -5.86 -18.54 -10.88
CA GLN A 125 -5.05 -17.94 -9.82
C GLN A 125 -5.91 -17.12 -8.83
N GLN A 126 -6.86 -16.37 -9.36
CA GLN A 126 -7.81 -15.63 -8.51
C GLN A 126 -8.72 -16.60 -7.72
N ASP A 127 -9.21 -17.67 -8.34
CA ASP A 127 -10.00 -18.72 -7.68
C ASP A 127 -9.21 -19.42 -6.58
N TYR A 128 -7.91 -19.63 -6.78
CA TYR A 128 -7.04 -20.24 -5.78
C TYR A 128 -7.00 -19.47 -4.46
N LEU A 129 -7.15 -18.14 -4.48
CA LEU A 129 -7.15 -17.32 -3.27
C LEU A 129 -8.46 -17.39 -2.49
N LEU A 130 -9.58 -17.72 -3.14
CA LEU A 130 -10.92 -17.66 -2.55
C LEU A 130 -11.07 -18.41 -1.23
N PRO A 131 -10.68 -19.71 -1.11
CA PRO A 131 -10.83 -20.44 0.14
C PRO A 131 -10.13 -19.77 1.31
N PHE A 132 -8.97 -19.17 1.07
CA PHE A 132 -8.13 -18.55 2.11
C PHE A 132 -8.60 -17.14 2.51
N VAL A 133 -9.33 -16.49 1.63
CA VAL A 133 -10.07 -15.25 1.93
C VAL A 133 -11.32 -15.58 2.74
N GLU A 134 -12.02 -16.67 2.40
CA GLU A 134 -13.25 -17.10 3.06
C GLU A 134 -13.02 -17.59 4.49
N ASP A 135 -11.98 -18.38 4.70
CA ASP A 135 -11.64 -18.93 6.02
C ASP A 135 -10.83 -17.95 6.90
N GLY A 136 -10.44 -16.80 6.35
CA GLY A 136 -9.69 -15.76 7.05
C GLY A 136 -8.21 -16.07 7.27
N THR A 137 -7.65 -17.08 6.57
CA THR A 137 -6.20 -17.35 6.53
C THR A 137 -5.43 -16.14 6.05
N ILE A 138 -5.97 -15.44 5.06
CA ILE A 138 -5.44 -14.18 4.55
C ILE A 138 -6.50 -13.07 4.53
N ILE A 139 -6.04 -11.84 4.67
CA ILE A 139 -6.77 -10.64 4.31
C ILE A 139 -6.20 -10.18 2.98
N LEU A 140 -6.97 -10.28 1.90
CA LEU A 140 -6.52 -9.86 0.58
C LEU A 140 -6.62 -8.34 0.45
N ILE A 141 -5.53 -7.70 0.02
CA ILE A 141 -5.57 -6.33 -0.50
C ILE A 141 -5.11 -6.39 -1.95
N GLY A 142 -6.05 -6.36 -2.89
CA GLY A 142 -5.75 -6.27 -4.31
C GLY A 142 -5.56 -4.82 -4.76
N ALA A 143 -4.59 -4.57 -5.64
CA ALA A 143 -4.41 -3.29 -6.30
C ALA A 143 -4.52 -3.45 -7.81
N THR A 144 -5.18 -2.52 -8.48
CA THR A 144 -5.31 -2.51 -9.94
C THR A 144 -5.48 -1.09 -10.48
N THR A 145 -5.05 -0.87 -11.71
CA THR A 145 -5.34 0.34 -12.47
C THR A 145 -6.62 0.22 -13.30
N GLU A 146 -7.11 -1.01 -13.47
CA GLU A 146 -8.30 -1.33 -14.26
C GLU A 146 -9.56 -1.36 -13.39
N ASN A 147 -10.73 -1.30 -14.03
CA ASN A 147 -12.00 -1.42 -13.31
C ASN A 147 -12.18 -2.84 -12.77
N PRO A 148 -12.18 -3.04 -11.44
CA PRO A 148 -12.19 -4.37 -10.84
C PRO A 148 -13.45 -5.19 -11.15
N TYR A 149 -14.57 -4.55 -11.44
CA TYR A 149 -15.82 -5.23 -11.77
C TYR A 149 -15.77 -6.03 -13.08
N PHE A 150 -14.84 -5.70 -13.96
CA PHE A 150 -14.63 -6.42 -15.22
C PHE A 150 -13.45 -7.39 -15.17
N GLU A 151 -12.41 -7.06 -14.40
CA GLU A 151 -11.13 -7.75 -14.47
C GLU A 151 -10.88 -8.69 -13.29
N VAL A 152 -11.57 -8.47 -12.16
CA VAL A 152 -11.42 -9.32 -10.98
C VAL A 152 -12.62 -10.26 -10.88
N ASN A 153 -12.33 -11.50 -10.47
CA ASN A 153 -13.35 -12.53 -10.28
C ASN A 153 -14.48 -12.03 -9.35
N SER A 154 -15.72 -12.19 -9.80
CA SER A 154 -16.91 -11.78 -9.06
C SER A 154 -17.00 -12.37 -7.65
N ALA A 155 -16.45 -13.57 -7.44
CA ALA A 155 -16.39 -14.20 -6.13
C ALA A 155 -15.44 -13.49 -5.17
N LEU A 156 -14.29 -12.95 -5.64
CA LEU A 156 -13.42 -12.09 -4.84
C LEU A 156 -14.06 -10.71 -4.59
N ILE A 157 -14.69 -10.14 -5.62
CA ILE A 157 -15.41 -8.87 -5.52
C ILE A 157 -16.48 -8.93 -4.43
N SER A 158 -17.29 -10.00 -4.39
CA SER A 158 -18.36 -10.16 -3.39
C SER A 158 -17.85 -10.28 -1.94
N ARG A 159 -16.57 -10.57 -1.75
CA ARG A 159 -15.91 -10.74 -0.45
C ARG A 159 -14.97 -9.60 -0.09
N SER A 160 -14.92 -8.58 -0.92
CA SER A 160 -14.00 -7.45 -0.77
C SER A 160 -14.76 -6.13 -0.74
N ILE A 161 -14.21 -5.17 -0.03
CA ILE A 161 -14.67 -3.78 -0.12
C ILE A 161 -13.82 -3.09 -1.18
N ILE A 162 -14.47 -2.43 -2.13
CA ILE A 162 -13.80 -1.75 -3.23
C ILE A 162 -13.66 -0.27 -2.90
N PHE A 163 -12.44 0.25 -3.02
CA PHE A 163 -12.15 1.66 -2.85
C PHE A 163 -11.47 2.23 -4.10
N GLU A 164 -12.01 3.31 -4.59
CA GLU A 164 -11.41 4.09 -5.66
C GLU A 164 -10.41 5.09 -5.09
N LEU A 165 -9.15 5.00 -5.50
CA LEU A 165 -8.16 6.00 -5.24
C LEU A 165 -8.12 7.00 -6.40
N LYS A 166 -8.11 8.28 -6.06
CA LYS A 166 -8.08 9.39 -7.02
C LYS A 166 -6.67 9.93 -7.16
N SER A 167 -6.37 10.52 -8.31
CA SER A 167 -5.15 11.31 -8.48
C SER A 167 -5.08 12.38 -7.38
N LEU A 168 -3.87 12.65 -6.91
CA LEU A 168 -3.67 13.69 -5.91
C LEU A 168 -3.97 15.06 -6.51
N GLU A 169 -4.57 15.92 -5.71
CA GLU A 169 -4.78 17.31 -6.10
C GLU A 169 -3.47 18.10 -6.01
N LYS A 170 -3.38 19.19 -6.71
CA LYS A 170 -2.21 20.07 -6.73
C LYS A 170 -1.76 20.45 -5.32
N GLU A 171 -2.70 20.79 -4.46
CA GLU A 171 -2.42 21.14 -3.06
C GLU A 171 -1.87 19.96 -2.25
N ASP A 172 -2.24 18.73 -2.57
CA ASP A 172 -1.69 17.55 -1.94
C ASP A 172 -0.23 17.32 -2.35
N ILE A 173 0.07 17.50 -3.64
CA ILE A 173 1.45 17.44 -4.14
C ILE A 173 2.31 18.52 -3.49
N LYS A 174 1.81 19.76 -3.35
CA LYS A 174 2.53 20.84 -2.66
C LYS A 174 2.88 20.47 -1.22
N LYS A 175 1.94 19.86 -0.47
CA LYS A 175 2.20 19.35 0.90
C LYS A 175 3.31 18.30 0.91
N LEU A 176 3.32 17.37 -0.06
CA LEU A 176 4.37 16.37 -0.18
C LEU A 176 5.73 16.98 -0.48
N LEU A 177 5.79 17.97 -1.38
CA LEU A 177 7.02 18.71 -1.71
C LEU A 177 7.54 19.49 -0.49
N GLU A 178 6.68 20.20 0.23
CA GLU A 178 7.07 20.91 1.45
C GLU A 178 7.62 19.95 2.49
N ARG A 179 6.95 18.82 2.71
CA ARG A 179 7.42 17.79 3.62
C ARG A 179 8.77 17.23 3.18
N ALA A 180 8.96 16.97 1.89
CA ALA A 180 10.21 16.45 1.34
C ALA A 180 11.39 17.41 1.57
N VAL A 181 11.17 18.73 1.51
CA VAL A 181 12.21 19.75 1.72
C VAL A 181 12.46 19.99 3.20
N THR A 182 11.43 19.90 4.05
CA THR A 182 11.54 20.27 5.49
C THR A 182 11.91 19.11 6.40
N ASP A 183 11.59 17.86 6.03
CA ASP A 183 11.90 16.69 6.87
C ASP A 183 13.42 16.45 6.92
N LYS A 184 13.98 16.56 8.13
CA LYS A 184 15.42 16.39 8.38
C LYS A 184 15.88 14.93 8.39
N ASN A 185 14.96 14.00 8.59
CA ASN A 185 15.29 12.59 8.76
C ASN A 185 15.14 11.81 7.45
N LYS A 186 14.02 11.98 6.78
CA LYS A 186 13.66 11.24 5.57
C LYS A 186 13.85 12.09 4.30
N GLY A 187 13.72 13.39 4.43
CA GLY A 187 13.74 14.35 3.34
C GLY A 187 15.10 15.02 3.10
N LEU A 188 15.02 16.24 2.67
CA LEU A 188 16.15 17.11 2.32
C LEU A 188 16.38 18.23 3.38
N GLY A 189 15.67 18.23 4.49
CA GLY A 189 15.71 19.29 5.48
C GLY A 189 17.04 19.45 6.25
N SER A 190 18.01 18.53 6.04
CA SER A 190 19.39 18.68 6.50
C SER A 190 20.30 19.41 5.51
N PHE A 191 19.80 19.68 4.31
CA PHE A 191 20.50 20.44 3.27
C PHE A 191 19.96 21.87 3.25
N ASP A 192 20.78 22.83 2.84
CA ASP A 192 20.36 24.22 2.66
C ASP A 192 19.65 24.41 1.31
N ILE A 193 18.41 23.89 1.24
CA ILE A 193 17.57 23.91 0.04
C ILE A 193 16.37 24.81 0.28
N VAL A 194 16.12 25.72 -0.64
CA VAL A 194 14.92 26.56 -0.67
C VAL A 194 14.06 26.14 -1.87
N LEU A 195 12.82 25.81 -1.58
CA LEU A 195 11.79 25.58 -2.60
C LEU A 195 10.88 26.81 -2.62
N ASP A 196 11.03 27.67 -3.62
CA ASP A 196 10.16 28.82 -3.79
C ASP A 196 8.76 28.43 -4.28
N GLU A 197 7.81 29.36 -4.19
CA GLU A 197 6.42 29.10 -4.54
C GLU A 197 6.24 28.80 -6.03
N GLU A 198 7.02 29.44 -6.90
CA GLU A 198 6.94 29.25 -8.36
C GLU A 198 7.43 27.85 -8.74
N ALA A 199 8.55 27.41 -8.18
CA ALA A 199 9.06 26.05 -8.38
C ALA A 199 8.11 24.99 -7.82
N LYS A 200 7.53 25.23 -6.64
CA LYS A 200 6.53 24.33 -6.03
C LYS A 200 5.30 24.19 -6.91
N GLU A 201 4.78 25.32 -7.42
CA GLU A 201 3.64 25.37 -8.30
C GLU A 201 3.91 24.59 -9.59
N PHE A 202 5.06 24.82 -10.20
CA PHE A 202 5.49 24.15 -11.42
C PHE A 202 5.62 22.64 -11.23
N LEU A 203 6.31 22.19 -10.17
CA LEU A 203 6.48 20.77 -9.86
C LEU A 203 5.14 20.08 -9.62
N ALA A 204 4.23 20.75 -8.91
CA ALA A 204 2.90 20.21 -8.66
C ALA A 204 2.09 20.08 -9.96
N ASP A 205 2.22 21.02 -10.88
CA ASP A 205 1.53 20.95 -12.18
C ASP A 205 2.04 19.81 -13.06
N ILE A 206 3.35 19.65 -13.18
CA ILE A 206 3.93 18.63 -14.07
C ILE A 206 3.78 17.20 -13.52
N SER A 207 3.56 17.03 -12.20
CA SER A 207 3.36 15.71 -11.60
C SER A 207 2.08 15.01 -12.11
N GLY A 208 1.09 15.77 -12.56
CA GLY A 208 -0.20 15.21 -13.00
C GLY A 208 -0.94 14.42 -11.89
N GLY A 209 -0.61 14.66 -10.62
CA GLY A 209 -1.19 13.94 -9.47
C GLY A 209 -0.51 12.62 -9.13
N ASP A 210 0.65 12.35 -9.69
CA ASP A 210 1.56 11.25 -9.31
C ASP A 210 2.55 11.73 -8.23
N ALA A 211 2.70 10.97 -7.13
CA ALA A 211 3.49 11.35 -5.95
C ALA A 211 4.71 10.46 -5.70
#